data_04ffaee225893f9a778abcaa7ecc9e94
#
_entry.id   04ffaee225893f9a778abcaa7ecc9e94
#
_cell.length_a   1.000
_cell.length_b   1.000
_cell.length_c   1.000
_cell.angle_alpha   90.00
_cell.angle_beta   90.00
_cell.angle_gamma   90.00
#
_symmetry.space_group_name_H-M   'P 1'
#
loop_
_entity.id
_entity.type
_entity.pdbx_description
1 polymer ?
#
loop_
_entity_poly.entity_id
_entity_poly.type
_entity_poly.pdbx_seq_one_letter_code
_entity_poly.pdbx_strand_id
1 'polypeptide(L)'
;MSIFDPTTFLDTTISESNEKRPPLPALNPEDPLGQYMALIGEVVPKSGEKDGKPWLRMDVPLVIQVPASVQAQGLPPQLTIRDSVFIDITPDGKGIDMGKGRNNRQRIYREAAGMNTAGQAWSWRMMQGKMVKVSVKHEMYNDAIQERAGNVFPA
;
A
#
# COMPACT_ATOMS: atom_id res chain seq x y z
N MET A 1 22.15 -11.51 -30.76
CA MET A 1 20.96 -11.75 -29.89
C MET A 1 21.36 -12.66 -28.76
N SER A 2 21.20 -12.21 -27.53
CA SER A 2 21.48 -13.07 -26.40
C SER A 2 20.29 -14.02 -26.21
N ILE A 3 20.60 -15.29 -25.97
CA ILE A 3 19.58 -16.30 -25.69
C ILE A 3 19.61 -16.55 -24.19
N PHE A 4 18.49 -16.27 -23.56
CA PHE A 4 18.32 -16.57 -22.13
C PHE A 4 17.82 -17.99 -21.96
N ASP A 5 18.65 -18.85 -21.36
CA ASP A 5 18.27 -20.22 -21.03
C ASP A 5 18.11 -20.33 -19.50
N PRO A 6 16.88 -20.42 -19.01
CA PRO A 6 16.65 -20.47 -17.56
C PRO A 6 17.24 -21.72 -16.91
N THR A 7 17.42 -22.82 -17.66
CA THR A 7 17.92 -24.08 -17.06
C THR A 7 19.38 -23.98 -16.63
N THR A 8 20.18 -23.07 -17.22
CA THR A 8 21.58 -22.89 -16.81
C THR A 8 21.68 -22.37 -15.38
N PHE A 9 20.65 -21.70 -14.88
CA PHE A 9 20.65 -21.16 -13.53
C PHE A 9 20.44 -22.23 -12.45
N LEU A 10 19.95 -23.42 -12.82
CA LEU A 10 19.77 -24.50 -11.86
C LEU A 10 21.11 -24.96 -11.28
N ASP A 11 22.17 -24.95 -12.09
CA ASP A 11 23.50 -25.43 -11.70
C ASP A 11 24.44 -24.28 -11.31
N THR A 12 23.95 -23.03 -11.31
CA THR A 12 24.76 -21.91 -10.89
C THR A 12 25.06 -22.01 -9.40
N THR A 13 26.35 -22.03 -9.05
CA THR A 13 26.75 -22.11 -7.65
C THR A 13 26.73 -20.72 -7.01
N ILE A 14 26.21 -20.67 -5.81
CA ILE A 14 26.10 -19.43 -5.02
C ILE A 14 26.90 -19.63 -3.74
N SER A 15 27.86 -18.77 -3.50
CA SER A 15 28.69 -18.82 -2.27
C SER A 15 28.29 -17.74 -1.27
N GLU A 16 27.45 -16.79 -1.66
CA GLU A 16 26.95 -15.73 -0.80
C GLU A 16 25.64 -16.15 -0.15
N SER A 17 25.39 -15.72 1.08
CA SER A 17 24.11 -15.94 1.73
C SER A 17 23.10 -14.93 1.25
N ASN A 18 21.83 -15.35 1.15
CA ASN A 18 20.74 -14.44 0.86
C ASN A 18 20.33 -13.77 2.17
N GLU A 19 20.49 -12.46 2.23
CA GLU A 19 20.17 -11.69 3.43
C GLU A 19 18.85 -10.95 3.26
N LYS A 20 18.15 -10.74 4.39
CA LYS A 20 16.96 -9.90 4.40
C LYS A 20 17.40 -8.44 4.30
N ARG A 21 16.66 -7.64 3.53
CA ARG A 21 16.86 -6.20 3.57
C ARG A 21 16.45 -5.66 4.95
N PRO A 22 17.02 -4.54 5.40
CA PRO A 22 16.51 -3.89 6.61
C PRO A 22 15.06 -3.42 6.39
N PRO A 23 14.25 -3.34 7.46
CA PRO A 23 12.92 -2.77 7.32
C PRO A 23 12.98 -1.27 7.01
N LEU A 24 11.98 -0.77 6.29
CA LEU A 24 11.82 0.67 6.11
C LEU A 24 11.62 1.32 7.48
N PRO A 25 12.40 2.35 7.85
CA PRO A 25 12.20 3.02 9.13
C PRO A 25 10.76 3.53 9.30
N ALA A 26 10.23 3.39 10.50
CA ALA A 26 8.87 3.87 10.78
C ALA A 26 8.76 5.39 10.59
N LEU A 27 9.83 6.12 10.85
CA LEU A 27 9.88 7.57 10.64
C LEU A 27 10.86 7.90 9.52
N ASN A 28 10.37 8.66 8.54
CA ASN A 28 11.21 9.18 7.47
C ASN A 28 12.09 10.32 8.05
N PRO A 29 13.42 10.16 8.07
CA PRO A 29 14.29 11.18 8.65
C PRO A 29 14.36 12.49 7.83
N GLU A 30 13.89 12.46 6.57
CA GLU A 30 13.89 13.63 5.70
C GLU A 30 12.56 14.40 5.70
N ASP A 31 11.60 13.99 6.54
CA ASP A 31 10.30 14.64 6.65
C ASP A 31 10.03 15.07 8.09
N PRO A 32 9.57 16.30 8.34
CA PRO A 32 9.32 16.77 9.70
C PRO A 32 8.29 15.93 10.48
N LEU A 33 7.33 15.34 9.78
CA LEU A 33 6.30 14.50 10.39
C LEU A 33 6.61 13.01 10.26
N GLY A 34 7.76 12.66 9.68
CA GLY A 34 8.18 11.27 9.53
C GLY A 34 7.43 10.50 8.45
N GLN A 35 6.70 11.18 7.58
CA GLN A 35 5.88 10.57 6.54
C GLN A 35 6.68 10.34 5.26
N TYR A 36 6.25 9.35 4.47
CA TYR A 36 6.86 9.05 3.18
C TYR A 36 5.94 9.48 2.05
N MET A 37 6.53 9.96 0.95
CA MET A 37 5.79 10.14 -0.29
C MET A 37 5.49 8.77 -0.90
N ALA A 38 4.26 8.60 -1.37
CA ALA A 38 3.83 7.35 -1.98
C ALA A 38 2.98 7.62 -3.22
N LEU A 39 3.23 6.83 -4.25
CA LEU A 39 2.39 6.80 -5.45
C LEU A 39 1.39 5.66 -5.30
N ILE A 40 0.11 5.95 -5.50
CA ILE A 40 -0.93 4.92 -5.46
C ILE A 40 -0.90 4.17 -6.79
N GLY A 41 -0.72 2.86 -6.73
CA GLY A 41 -0.77 1.99 -7.90
C GLY A 41 -2.19 1.54 -8.23
N GLU A 42 -2.30 0.47 -8.99
CA GLU A 42 -3.60 -0.07 -9.39
C GLU A 42 -4.32 -0.67 -8.19
N VAL A 43 -5.50 -0.12 -7.88
CA VAL A 43 -6.36 -0.63 -6.80
C VAL A 43 -7.05 -1.89 -7.29
N VAL A 44 -6.95 -2.97 -6.52
CA VAL A 44 -7.52 -4.27 -6.88
C VAL A 44 -8.61 -4.64 -5.87
N PRO A 45 -9.87 -4.80 -6.34
CA PRO A 45 -10.94 -5.25 -5.45
C PRO A 45 -10.84 -6.75 -5.18
N LYS A 46 -11.11 -7.15 -3.95
CA LYS A 46 -11.22 -8.55 -3.55
C LYS A 46 -12.46 -8.73 -2.69
N SER A 47 -13.07 -9.89 -2.81
CA SER A 47 -14.28 -10.19 -2.05
C SER A 47 -14.31 -11.66 -1.65
N GLY A 48 -15.16 -11.97 -0.69
CA GLY A 48 -15.38 -13.32 -0.20
C GLY A 48 -16.54 -13.35 0.75
N GLU A 49 -16.69 -14.45 1.45
CA GLU A 49 -17.69 -14.63 2.49
C GLU A 49 -17.02 -15.11 3.77
N LYS A 50 -17.53 -14.61 4.90
CA LYS A 50 -17.14 -15.07 6.23
C LYS A 50 -18.41 -15.20 7.07
N ASP A 51 -18.65 -16.40 7.61
CA ASP A 51 -19.84 -16.69 8.41
C ASP A 51 -21.15 -16.34 7.68
N GLY A 52 -21.19 -16.62 6.37
CA GLY A 52 -22.35 -16.32 5.52
C GLY A 52 -22.51 -14.86 5.13
N LYS A 53 -21.59 -13.98 5.53
CA LYS A 53 -21.66 -12.55 5.21
C LYS A 53 -20.62 -12.20 4.14
N PRO A 54 -21.02 -11.46 3.10
CA PRO A 54 -20.07 -10.99 2.09
C PRO A 54 -19.17 -9.91 2.67
N TRP A 55 -17.91 -9.91 2.24
CA TRP A 55 -16.98 -8.83 2.51
C TRP A 55 -16.35 -8.34 1.22
N LEU A 56 -16.00 -7.06 1.22
CA LEU A 56 -15.30 -6.41 0.11
C LEU A 56 -14.11 -5.64 0.69
N ARG A 57 -12.98 -5.73 0.02
CA ARG A 57 -11.83 -4.89 0.33
C ARG A 57 -11.19 -4.38 -0.94
N MET A 58 -10.59 -3.22 -0.85
CA MET A 58 -9.74 -2.68 -1.90
C MET A 58 -8.29 -2.85 -1.47
N ASP A 59 -7.50 -3.56 -2.25
CA ASP A 59 -6.06 -3.66 -2.02
C ASP A 59 -5.38 -2.51 -2.75
N VAL A 60 -4.82 -1.59 -1.96
CA VAL A 60 -4.24 -0.34 -2.46
C VAL A 60 -2.72 -0.45 -2.36
N PRO A 61 -2.01 -0.59 -3.50
CA PRO A 61 -0.55 -0.59 -3.47
C PRO A 61 -0.05 0.84 -3.31
N LEU A 62 0.77 1.05 -2.28
CA LEU A 62 1.42 2.33 -2.00
C LEU A 62 2.90 2.17 -2.36
N VAL A 63 3.32 2.79 -3.45
CA VAL A 63 4.70 2.73 -3.92
C VAL A 63 5.47 3.83 -3.21
N ILE A 64 6.14 3.46 -2.12
CA ILE A 64 6.90 4.39 -1.31
C ILE A 64 8.12 4.88 -2.09
N GLN A 65 8.31 6.19 -2.14
CA GLN A 65 9.52 6.80 -2.67
C GLN A 65 10.53 6.86 -1.53
N VAL A 66 11.53 6.00 -1.59
CA VAL A 66 12.50 5.87 -0.50
C VAL A 66 13.53 7.00 -0.61
N PRO A 67 13.67 7.87 0.41
CA PRO A 67 14.64 8.96 0.34
C PRO A 67 16.08 8.46 0.36
N ALA A 68 16.98 9.26 -0.17
CA ALA A 68 18.38 8.87 -0.39
C ALA A 68 19.07 8.40 0.89
N SER A 69 18.84 9.07 2.01
CA SER A 69 19.46 8.69 3.29
C SER A 69 18.98 7.32 3.77
N VAL A 70 17.74 6.97 3.46
CA VAL A 70 17.17 5.66 3.80
C VAL A 70 17.68 4.60 2.82
N GLN A 71 17.80 4.92 1.53
CA GLN A 71 18.42 4.02 0.56
C GLN A 71 19.83 3.64 0.97
N ALA A 72 20.59 4.57 1.54
CA ALA A 72 21.94 4.31 2.00
C ALA A 72 22.02 3.24 3.10
N GLN A 73 20.91 2.93 3.75
CA GLN A 73 20.83 1.85 4.75
C GLN A 73 20.65 0.47 4.11
N GLY A 74 20.58 0.37 2.80
CA GLY A 74 20.41 -0.89 2.07
C GLY A 74 19.01 -1.13 1.54
N LEU A 75 18.21 -0.07 1.37
CA LEU A 75 16.86 -0.16 0.82
C LEU A 75 16.82 0.24 -0.65
N PRO A 76 15.87 -0.32 -1.42
CA PRO A 76 15.70 0.07 -2.82
C PRO A 76 15.12 1.49 -2.93
N PRO A 77 15.20 2.12 -4.12
CA PRO A 77 14.63 3.47 -4.32
C PRO A 77 13.11 3.51 -4.22
N GLN A 78 12.45 2.40 -4.45
CA GLN A 78 10.99 2.27 -4.31
C GLN A 78 10.66 0.98 -3.58
N LEU A 79 9.60 1.04 -2.76
CA LEU A 79 9.16 -0.09 -1.95
C LEU A 79 7.64 -0.05 -1.88
N THR A 80 6.98 -1.14 -2.24
CA THR A 80 5.52 -1.19 -2.23
C THR A 80 5.01 -1.75 -0.91
N ILE A 81 4.14 -0.99 -0.25
CA ILE A 81 3.35 -1.44 0.88
C ILE A 81 1.89 -1.53 0.42
N ARG A 82 1.25 -2.67 0.65
CA ARG A 82 -0.13 -2.87 0.26
C ARG A 82 -1.05 -2.62 1.45
N ASP A 83 -1.98 -1.70 1.29
CA ASP A 83 -3.00 -1.41 2.29
C ASP A 83 -4.30 -2.10 1.90
N SER A 84 -4.86 -2.88 2.81
CA SER A 84 -6.14 -3.57 2.59
C SER A 84 -7.25 -2.75 3.22
N VAL A 85 -8.06 -2.10 2.41
CA VAL A 85 -9.14 -1.22 2.85
C VAL A 85 -10.45 -1.98 2.77
N PHE A 86 -10.98 -2.38 3.91
CA PHE A 86 -12.30 -3.04 3.97
C PHE A 86 -13.40 -2.02 3.73
N ILE A 87 -14.39 -2.39 2.91
CA ILE A 87 -15.46 -1.51 2.47
C ILE A 87 -16.77 -1.99 3.07
N ASP A 88 -17.50 -1.07 3.69
CA ASP A 88 -18.87 -1.31 4.12
C ASP A 88 -19.79 -1.20 2.90
N ILE A 89 -20.50 -2.28 2.60
CA ILE A 89 -21.45 -2.33 1.49
C ILE A 89 -22.87 -2.17 2.01
N THR A 90 -23.77 -1.73 1.13
CA THR A 90 -25.19 -1.58 1.48
C THR A 90 -25.81 -2.94 1.79
N PRO A 91 -26.92 -2.99 2.58
CA PRO A 91 -27.55 -4.27 2.95
C PRO A 91 -27.98 -5.11 1.75
N ASP A 92 -28.32 -4.49 0.61
CA ASP A 92 -28.67 -5.22 -0.61
C ASP A 92 -27.45 -5.76 -1.37
N GLY A 93 -26.22 -5.41 -0.92
CA GLY A 93 -24.98 -5.87 -1.52
C GLY A 93 -24.64 -5.23 -2.87
N LYS A 94 -25.34 -4.17 -3.27
CA LYS A 94 -25.20 -3.59 -4.61
C LYS A 94 -24.37 -2.30 -4.65
N GLY A 95 -24.04 -1.72 -3.52
CA GLY A 95 -23.32 -0.47 -3.49
C GLY A 95 -22.45 -0.29 -2.25
N ILE A 96 -21.66 0.77 -2.29
CA ILE A 96 -20.83 1.20 -1.16
C ILE A 96 -21.71 2.01 -0.22
N ASP A 97 -21.68 1.69 1.07
CA ASP A 97 -22.47 2.39 2.07
C ASP A 97 -21.89 3.79 2.33
N MET A 98 -22.63 4.81 1.97
CA MET A 98 -22.24 6.22 2.12
C MET A 98 -22.87 6.87 3.35
N GLY A 99 -23.41 6.08 4.27
CA GLY A 99 -23.92 6.60 5.54
C GLY A 99 -22.85 7.31 6.35
N LYS A 100 -23.28 8.22 7.20
CA LYS A 100 -22.36 8.99 8.06
C LYS A 100 -21.57 8.03 8.96
N GLY A 101 -20.26 8.21 9.00
CA GLY A 101 -19.37 7.38 9.80
C GLY A 101 -19.02 6.05 9.16
N ARG A 102 -19.56 5.75 7.98
CA ARG A 102 -19.19 4.56 7.22
C ARG A 102 -18.00 4.83 6.31
N ASN A 103 -17.22 3.78 6.06
CA ASN A 103 -16.07 3.81 5.14
C ASN A 103 -15.08 4.95 5.45
N ASN A 104 -14.70 5.05 6.72
CA ASN A 104 -13.77 6.10 7.17
C ASN A 104 -12.42 6.03 6.46
N ARG A 105 -11.91 4.84 6.20
CA ARG A 105 -10.62 4.68 5.50
C ARG A 105 -10.73 5.18 4.06
N GLN A 106 -11.84 4.91 3.39
CA GLN A 106 -12.12 5.46 2.07
C GLN A 106 -12.15 6.99 2.09
N ARG A 107 -12.80 7.58 3.10
CA ARG A 107 -12.81 9.03 3.28
C ARG A 107 -11.40 9.59 3.39
N ILE A 108 -10.56 8.95 4.20
CA ILE A 108 -9.17 9.38 4.39
C ILE A 108 -8.40 9.39 3.06
N TYR A 109 -8.55 8.36 2.23
CA TYR A 109 -7.94 8.32 0.91
C TYR A 109 -8.46 9.44 0.00
N ARG A 110 -9.76 9.64 -0.01
CA ARG A 110 -10.38 10.70 -0.82
C ARG A 110 -9.91 12.10 -0.40
N GLU A 111 -9.84 12.34 0.90
CA GLU A 111 -9.33 13.60 1.43
C GLU A 111 -7.85 13.80 1.11
N ALA A 112 -7.04 12.74 1.23
CA ALA A 112 -5.62 12.80 0.90
C ALA A 112 -5.38 13.15 -0.56
N ALA A 113 -6.25 12.71 -1.46
CA ALA A 113 -6.16 13.01 -2.89
C ALA A 113 -6.91 14.28 -3.30
N GLY A 114 -7.54 14.98 -2.35
CA GLY A 114 -8.35 16.17 -2.65
C GLY A 114 -9.62 15.86 -3.43
N MET A 115 -10.19 14.66 -3.25
CA MET A 115 -11.32 14.16 -4.05
C MET A 115 -12.56 13.87 -3.22
N ASN A 116 -12.68 14.44 -2.03
CA ASN A 116 -13.85 14.23 -1.17
C ASN A 116 -14.79 15.44 -1.23
N THR A 117 -15.26 15.75 -2.44
CA THR A 117 -16.13 16.90 -2.69
C THR A 117 -17.52 16.43 -3.08
N ALA A 118 -18.53 16.90 -2.36
CA ALA A 118 -19.93 16.58 -2.68
C ALA A 118 -20.28 17.04 -4.10
N GLY A 119 -21.00 16.18 -4.83
CA GLY A 119 -21.42 16.46 -6.20
C GLY A 119 -20.39 16.12 -7.28
N GLN A 120 -19.17 15.76 -6.90
CA GLN A 120 -18.16 15.28 -7.84
C GLN A 120 -18.13 13.75 -7.84
N ALA A 121 -18.23 13.16 -9.03
CA ALA A 121 -18.14 11.73 -9.19
C ALA A 121 -16.75 11.23 -8.81
N TRP A 122 -16.71 10.13 -8.07
CA TRP A 122 -15.46 9.53 -7.63
C TRP A 122 -15.57 8.00 -7.66
N SER A 123 -14.46 7.34 -7.95
CA SER A 123 -14.33 5.88 -7.84
C SER A 123 -12.92 5.55 -7.37
N TRP A 124 -12.76 4.36 -6.81
CA TRP A 124 -11.45 3.88 -6.39
C TRP A 124 -10.44 3.82 -7.55
N ARG A 125 -10.92 3.55 -8.76
CA ARG A 125 -10.05 3.52 -9.95
C ARG A 125 -9.35 4.85 -10.20
N MET A 126 -9.99 5.95 -9.80
CA MET A 126 -9.42 7.30 -9.96
C MET A 126 -8.25 7.57 -9.02
N MET A 127 -8.03 6.72 -8.03
CA MET A 127 -6.91 6.88 -7.09
C MET A 127 -5.57 6.47 -7.70
N GLN A 128 -5.57 5.63 -8.73
CA GLN A 128 -4.35 5.22 -9.40
C GLN A 128 -3.59 6.42 -9.96
N GLY A 129 -2.30 6.49 -9.67
CA GLY A 129 -1.44 7.59 -10.12
C GLY A 129 -1.45 8.81 -9.22
N LYS A 130 -2.21 8.81 -8.13
CA LYS A 130 -2.21 9.93 -7.18
C LYS A 130 -1.05 9.82 -6.21
N MET A 131 -0.44 10.96 -5.89
CA MET A 131 0.58 11.05 -4.85
C MET A 131 -0.07 11.40 -3.54
N VAL A 132 0.34 10.70 -2.49
CA VAL A 132 -0.08 10.96 -1.12
C VAL A 132 1.14 10.85 -0.20
N LYS A 133 1.00 11.26 1.03
CA LYS A 133 1.94 10.93 2.09
C LYS A 133 1.37 9.81 2.92
N VAL A 134 2.24 8.97 3.46
CA VAL A 134 1.83 7.83 4.28
C VAL A 134 2.75 7.71 5.48
N SER A 135 2.16 7.46 6.65
CA SER A 135 2.92 7.04 7.82
C SER A 135 3.12 5.54 7.77
N VAL A 136 4.29 5.09 8.21
CA VAL A 136 4.64 3.66 8.23
C VAL A 136 4.71 3.21 9.67
N LYS A 137 4.10 2.06 9.95
CA LYS A 137 4.21 1.41 11.25
C LYS A 137 4.83 0.03 11.09
N HIS A 138 5.45 -0.45 12.14
CA HIS A 138 6.04 -1.78 12.18
C HIS A 138 5.13 -2.73 12.96
N GLU A 139 4.94 -3.92 12.41
CA GLU A 139 4.25 -5.02 13.09
C GLU A 139 5.16 -6.24 13.08
N MET A 140 5.15 -7.00 14.18
CA MET A 140 5.87 -8.27 14.25
C MET A 140 5.00 -9.38 13.67
N TYR A 141 5.55 -10.15 12.76
CA TYR A 141 4.91 -11.31 12.18
C TYR A 141 5.96 -12.41 11.99
N ASN A 142 5.76 -13.58 12.61
CA ASN A 142 6.71 -14.70 12.55
C ASN A 142 8.16 -14.25 12.85
N ASP A 143 8.34 -13.50 13.94
CA ASP A 143 9.63 -12.99 14.40
C ASP A 143 10.32 -12.04 13.41
N ALA A 144 9.59 -11.52 12.43
CA ALA A 144 10.09 -10.53 11.48
C ALA A 144 9.27 -9.24 11.56
N ILE A 145 9.94 -8.11 11.35
CA ILE A 145 9.27 -6.81 11.27
C ILE A 145 8.66 -6.67 9.88
N GLN A 146 7.36 -6.36 9.84
CA GLN A 146 6.66 -6.01 8.60
C GLN A 146 6.29 -4.55 8.61
N GLU A 147 6.52 -3.87 7.49
CA GLU A 147 6.03 -2.52 7.29
C GLU A 147 4.55 -2.55 6.95
N ARG A 148 3.80 -1.68 7.60
CA ARG A 148 2.38 -1.49 7.33
C ARG A 148 2.09 -0.02 7.12
N ALA A 149 1.10 0.28 6.29
CA ALA A 149 0.60 1.64 6.17
C ALA A 149 -0.14 2.01 7.45
N GLY A 150 0.25 3.10 8.05
CA GLY A 150 -0.46 3.68 9.18
C GLY A 150 -1.63 4.50 8.66
N ASN A 151 -1.40 5.78 8.38
CA ASN A 151 -2.41 6.67 7.87
C ASN A 151 -1.95 7.33 6.57
N VAL A 152 -2.90 7.88 5.81
CA VAL A 152 -2.65 8.51 4.52
C VAL A 152 -3.01 9.99 4.63
N PHE A 153 -2.17 10.84 4.07
CA PHE A 153 -2.27 12.30 4.20
C PHE A 153 -2.09 12.97 2.84
N PRO A 154 -2.56 14.22 2.67
CA PRO A 154 -2.28 14.97 1.45
C PRO A 154 -0.78 15.11 1.20
N ALA A 155 -0.41 14.98 -0.04
CA ALA A 155 0.98 15.12 -0.47
C ALA A 155 1.47 16.58 -0.35
#